data_ec792bf5dc3e648e60f96c1a8abb2f10
#
_entry.id   ec792bf5dc3e648e60f96c1a8abb2f10
#
_cell.length_a   1.000
_cell.length_b   1.000
_cell.length_c   1.000
_cell.angle_alpha   90.00
_cell.angle_beta   90.00
_cell.angle_gamma   90.00
#
_symmetry.space_group_name_H-M   'P 1'
#
loop_
_entity.id
_entity.type
_entity.pdbx_description
1 polymer ?
#
loop_
_entity_poly.entity_id
_entity_poly.type
_entity_poly.pdbx_seq_one_letter_code
_entity_poly.pdbx_strand_id
1 'polypeptide(L)'
;VSSGYGIAMVGTLLAFRGRGKGIAICLAAFVFVLLWWLTLKPSNDRDWQPDVAQTAWAEIDGDHVTIHNVRNCDYRTEGDYTPRWETRSFDLSQIRGMDIFFTYWGSPWIAHPVVSFQFGDHDYIAMSIETRKEVGEVYSAVRGFFRYYELIYTVSDERDVVRLRTNYRKGEESYLFHTLATPEHARATFLNYLKKINRIRNRPEWYNALTNNCTTNIAALAGEPQWDWRVLLNGRADQMLYERGDLATGNLPFAQFKEQAHINAAARAAGDDPDFSRRIREGRAGF
;
A
#
# COMPACT_ATOMS: atom_id res chain seq x y z
N VAL A 1 10.91 25.62 0.76
CA VAL A 1 12.11 25.49 -0.12
C VAL A 1 11.74 25.80 -1.57
N SER A 2 10.66 25.23 -2.14
CA SER A 2 10.28 25.44 -3.56
C SER A 2 9.93 26.88 -3.90
N SER A 3 9.19 27.58 -3.02
CA SER A 3 8.83 29.00 -3.23
C SER A 3 10.04 29.92 -3.21
N GLY A 4 11.00 29.69 -2.30
CA GLY A 4 12.26 30.44 -2.22
C GLY A 4 13.14 30.27 -3.46
N TYR A 5 13.21 29.03 -4.01
CA TYR A 5 13.94 28.76 -5.24
C TYR A 5 13.30 29.46 -6.46
N GLY A 6 11.96 29.43 -6.57
CA GLY A 6 11.26 30.14 -7.64
C GLY A 6 11.50 31.66 -7.61
N ILE A 7 11.43 32.26 -6.44
CA ILE A 7 11.71 33.71 -6.26
C ILE A 7 13.18 34.03 -6.61
N ALA A 8 14.12 33.22 -6.15
CA ALA A 8 15.54 33.41 -6.46
C ALA A 8 15.83 33.28 -7.97
N MET A 9 15.16 32.32 -8.66
CA MET A 9 15.27 32.14 -10.10
C MET A 9 14.74 33.34 -10.89
N VAL A 10 13.56 33.85 -10.52
CA VAL A 10 12.97 35.06 -11.12
C VAL A 10 13.87 36.27 -10.87
N GLY A 11 14.35 36.47 -9.63
CA GLY A 11 15.28 37.53 -9.27
C GLY A 11 16.59 37.49 -10.08
N THR A 12 17.14 36.30 -10.29
CA THR A 12 18.35 36.09 -11.10
C THR A 12 18.09 36.47 -12.58
N LEU A 13 16.97 36.03 -13.15
CA LEU A 13 16.60 36.36 -14.52
C LEU A 13 16.39 37.87 -14.74
N LEU A 14 15.85 38.57 -13.73
CA LEU A 14 15.66 40.02 -13.77
C LEU A 14 16.96 40.81 -13.56
N ALA A 15 17.86 40.31 -12.73
CA ALA A 15 19.13 40.99 -12.41
C ALA A 15 20.15 40.96 -13.57
N PHE A 16 20.10 39.96 -14.42
CA PHE A 16 21.06 39.82 -15.52
C PHE A 16 20.51 40.43 -16.83
N ARG A 17 21.05 41.57 -17.27
CA ARG A 17 20.76 42.20 -18.56
C ARG A 17 21.00 41.30 -19.78
N GLY A 18 21.90 40.33 -19.66
CA GLY A 18 22.11 39.27 -20.68
C GLY A 18 21.32 38.01 -20.32
N ARG A 19 20.15 37.81 -20.91
CA ARG A 19 19.26 36.65 -20.68
C ARG A 19 20.00 35.30 -20.69
N GLY A 20 21.02 35.14 -21.56
CA GLY A 20 21.82 33.90 -21.63
C GLY A 20 22.60 33.60 -20.35
N LYS A 21 23.22 34.59 -19.72
CA LYS A 21 23.94 34.39 -18.45
C LYS A 21 23.02 34.04 -17.28
N GLY A 22 21.86 34.72 -17.19
CA GLY A 22 20.86 34.43 -16.16
C GLY A 22 20.31 32.99 -16.28
N ILE A 23 19.99 32.56 -17.51
CA ILE A 23 19.55 31.18 -17.78
C ILE A 23 20.64 30.18 -17.43
N ALA A 24 21.90 30.42 -17.79
CA ALA A 24 23.00 29.51 -17.46
C ALA A 24 23.19 29.34 -15.94
N ILE A 25 23.07 30.41 -15.15
CA ILE A 25 23.14 30.35 -13.69
C ILE A 25 21.98 29.53 -13.11
N CYS A 26 20.76 29.76 -13.60
CA CYS A 26 19.59 28.98 -13.14
C CYS A 26 19.72 27.50 -13.51
N LEU A 27 20.20 27.17 -14.69
CA LEU A 27 20.46 25.78 -15.10
C LEU A 27 21.57 25.14 -14.24
N ALA A 28 22.65 25.85 -13.98
CA ALA A 28 23.73 25.34 -13.12
C ALA A 28 23.22 25.08 -11.69
N ALA A 29 22.43 25.99 -11.12
CA ALA A 29 21.81 25.80 -9.82
C ALA A 29 20.83 24.61 -9.81
N PHE A 30 20.01 24.45 -10.87
CA PHE A 30 19.11 23.30 -11.01
C PHE A 30 19.89 21.99 -11.09
N VAL A 31 20.94 21.94 -11.93
CA VAL A 31 21.80 20.74 -12.07
C VAL A 31 22.46 20.42 -10.72
N PHE A 32 22.94 21.41 -9.98
CA PHE A 32 23.52 21.19 -8.66
C PHE A 32 22.51 20.57 -7.68
N VAL A 33 21.29 21.14 -7.60
CA VAL A 33 20.22 20.59 -6.77
C VAL A 33 19.80 19.19 -7.22
N LEU A 34 19.72 18.95 -8.53
CA LEU A 34 19.41 17.64 -9.08
C LEU A 34 20.49 16.61 -8.72
N LEU A 35 21.76 16.95 -8.88
CA LEU A 35 22.88 16.06 -8.51
C LEU A 35 22.86 15.74 -7.01
N TRP A 36 22.67 16.77 -6.17
CA TRP A 36 22.49 16.54 -4.74
C TRP A 36 21.32 15.64 -4.45
N TRP A 37 20.14 15.89 -5.05
CA TRP A 37 18.94 15.06 -4.87
C TRP A 37 19.17 13.61 -5.32
N LEU A 38 19.96 13.38 -6.38
CA LEU A 38 20.31 12.04 -6.84
C LEU A 38 21.23 11.29 -5.84
N THR A 39 21.94 11.99 -4.96
CA THR A 39 22.77 11.37 -3.92
C THR A 39 21.95 10.89 -2.72
N LEU A 40 20.69 11.33 -2.55
CA LEU A 40 19.85 10.90 -1.45
C LEU A 40 19.61 9.40 -1.52
N LYS A 41 19.85 8.72 -0.41
CA LYS A 41 19.64 7.27 -0.28
C LYS A 41 18.48 6.99 0.67
N PRO A 42 17.62 6.00 0.36
CA PRO A 42 16.61 5.56 1.30
C PRO A 42 17.27 4.86 2.48
N SER A 43 16.60 4.87 3.64
CA SER A 43 17.12 4.29 4.87
C SER A 43 16.01 3.51 5.58
N ASN A 44 16.39 2.48 6.35
CA ASN A 44 15.49 1.86 7.33
C ASN A 44 15.69 2.43 8.75
N ASP A 45 16.64 3.35 8.90
CA ASP A 45 17.15 3.83 10.19
C ASP A 45 16.86 5.33 10.34
N ARG A 46 15.59 5.67 10.59
CA ARG A 46 15.10 7.03 10.84
C ARG A 46 14.09 7.02 11.98
N ASP A 47 13.63 8.16 12.42
CA ASP A 47 12.61 8.33 13.45
C ASP A 47 11.21 8.11 12.85
N TRP A 48 10.83 6.83 12.73
CA TRP A 48 9.60 6.41 12.08
C TRP A 48 8.37 6.62 12.96
N GLN A 49 7.21 6.90 12.34
CA GLN A 49 5.92 6.83 13.03
C GLN A 49 5.72 5.43 13.64
N PRO A 50 5.08 5.33 14.83
CA PRO A 50 5.02 4.05 15.56
C PRO A 50 4.38 2.90 14.80
N ASP A 51 3.41 3.17 13.92
CA ASP A 51 2.72 2.15 13.10
C ASP A 51 3.55 1.61 11.92
N VAL A 52 4.67 2.26 11.59
CA VAL A 52 5.61 1.86 10.55
C VAL A 52 7.05 1.72 11.07
N ALA A 53 7.22 1.71 12.39
CA ALA A 53 8.54 1.69 13.03
C ALA A 53 9.33 0.42 12.69
N GLN A 54 8.65 -0.73 12.58
CA GLN A 54 9.29 -2.00 12.28
C GLN A 54 8.95 -2.48 10.88
N THR A 55 9.96 -2.96 10.14
CA THR A 55 9.78 -3.64 8.87
C THR A 55 9.52 -5.12 9.09
N ALA A 56 8.49 -5.67 8.46
CA ALA A 56 8.27 -7.11 8.44
C ALA A 56 9.42 -7.83 7.73
N TRP A 57 9.66 -9.08 8.10
CA TRP A 57 10.59 -10.00 7.43
C TRP A 57 10.19 -11.44 7.67
N ALA A 58 10.64 -12.35 6.82
CA ALA A 58 10.23 -13.73 6.87
C ALA A 58 11.41 -14.71 6.77
N GLU A 59 11.33 -15.77 7.54
CA GLU A 59 12.09 -16.99 7.38
C GLU A 59 11.26 -17.97 6.56
N ILE A 60 11.86 -18.59 5.55
CA ILE A 60 11.20 -19.50 4.62
C ILE A 60 11.96 -20.81 4.63
N ASP A 61 11.33 -21.87 5.11
CA ASP A 61 11.87 -23.23 5.13
C ASP A 61 10.86 -24.20 4.48
N GLY A 62 11.05 -24.44 3.19
CA GLY A 62 10.10 -25.20 2.39
C GLY A 62 8.71 -24.58 2.38
N ASP A 63 7.73 -25.31 2.92
CA ASP A 63 6.36 -24.84 3.08
C ASP A 63 6.12 -24.13 4.40
N HIS A 64 7.04 -24.20 5.34
CA HIS A 64 6.93 -23.49 6.61
C HIS A 64 7.49 -22.08 6.51
N VAL A 65 6.70 -21.09 6.88
CA VAL A 65 7.07 -19.67 6.86
C VAL A 65 6.83 -19.07 8.22
N THR A 66 7.83 -18.36 8.74
CA THR A 66 7.68 -17.53 9.95
C THR A 66 7.87 -16.06 9.58
N ILE A 67 6.86 -15.26 9.83
CA ILE A 67 6.88 -13.81 9.58
C ILE A 67 7.02 -13.08 10.90
N HIS A 68 8.05 -12.25 10.98
CA HIS A 68 8.32 -11.37 12.12
C HIS A 68 7.83 -9.96 11.85
N ASN A 69 7.51 -9.25 12.93
CA ASN A 69 6.98 -7.89 12.87
C ASN A 69 5.67 -7.80 12.09
N VAL A 70 4.78 -8.77 12.29
CA VAL A 70 3.39 -8.68 11.85
C VAL A 70 2.70 -7.61 12.70
N ARG A 71 2.15 -6.58 12.06
CA ARG A 71 1.51 -5.48 12.76
C ARG A 71 0.11 -5.87 13.24
N ASN A 72 -0.17 -5.60 14.50
CA ASN A 72 -1.48 -5.78 15.11
C ASN A 72 -1.73 -4.67 16.14
N CYS A 73 -1.75 -3.42 15.67
CA CYS A 73 -1.97 -2.25 16.53
C CYS A 73 -3.36 -2.24 17.15
N ASP A 74 -3.43 -1.78 18.38
CA ASP A 74 -4.69 -1.60 19.09
C ASP A 74 -5.13 -0.13 19.00
N TYR A 75 -6.13 0.15 18.14
CA TYR A 75 -6.61 1.49 17.85
C TYR A 75 -7.76 1.90 18.77
N ARG A 76 -7.70 3.13 19.28
CA ARG A 76 -8.78 3.86 19.94
C ARG A 76 -9.31 4.98 19.04
N THR A 77 -8.41 5.62 18.29
CA THR A 77 -8.70 6.57 17.19
C THR A 77 -7.66 6.40 16.11
N GLU A 78 -7.76 7.13 15.01
CA GLU A 78 -6.72 7.13 13.96
C GLU A 78 -5.34 7.54 14.49
N GLY A 79 -5.29 8.50 15.42
CA GLY A 79 -4.04 9.02 15.99
C GLY A 79 -3.69 8.51 17.38
N ASP A 80 -4.59 7.78 18.05
CA ASP A 80 -4.38 7.18 19.36
C ASP A 80 -4.48 5.67 19.26
N TYR A 81 -3.33 5.00 19.32
CA TYR A 81 -3.19 3.56 19.21
C TYR A 81 -1.96 3.06 19.96
N THR A 82 -1.99 1.79 20.32
CA THR A 82 -0.86 1.09 20.91
C THR A 82 -0.22 0.19 19.87
N PRO A 83 1.01 0.48 19.42
CA PRO A 83 1.70 -0.39 18.45
C PRO A 83 1.93 -1.77 19.06
N ARG A 84 1.59 -2.82 18.30
CA ARG A 84 1.88 -4.20 18.63
C ARG A 84 2.46 -4.91 17.42
N TRP A 85 3.46 -5.73 17.66
CA TRP A 85 4.18 -6.48 16.65
C TRP A 85 4.25 -7.93 17.09
N GLU A 86 3.86 -8.84 16.22
CA GLU A 86 3.77 -10.26 16.48
C GLU A 86 4.68 -11.05 15.56
N THR A 87 4.96 -12.29 15.95
CA THR A 87 5.54 -13.30 15.05
C THR A 87 4.46 -14.33 14.76
N ARG A 88 4.22 -14.61 13.49
CA ARG A 88 3.25 -15.61 13.05
C ARG A 88 3.88 -16.60 12.09
N SER A 89 3.48 -17.86 12.20
CA SER A 89 3.93 -18.95 11.34
C SER A 89 2.77 -19.45 10.48
N PHE A 90 3.06 -19.78 9.23
CA PHE A 90 2.11 -20.26 8.24
C PHE A 90 2.67 -21.48 7.53
N ASP A 91 1.78 -22.41 7.19
CA ASP A 91 2.09 -23.52 6.28
C ASP A 91 1.53 -23.16 4.89
N LEU A 92 2.42 -23.05 3.91
CA LEU A 92 2.06 -22.67 2.55
C LEU A 92 1.16 -23.69 1.83
N SER A 93 1.13 -24.94 2.31
CA SER A 93 0.20 -25.96 1.80
C SER A 93 -1.24 -25.68 2.18
N GLN A 94 -1.46 -24.84 3.21
CA GLN A 94 -2.79 -24.46 3.69
C GLN A 94 -3.34 -23.20 3.02
N ILE A 95 -2.59 -22.58 2.08
CA ILE A 95 -3.10 -21.40 1.37
C ILE A 95 -4.29 -21.80 0.49
N ARG A 96 -5.40 -21.05 0.59
CA ARG A 96 -6.65 -21.33 -0.12
C ARG A 96 -6.91 -20.36 -1.26
N GLY A 97 -6.51 -19.11 -1.09
CA GLY A 97 -6.76 -18.06 -2.06
C GLY A 97 -6.26 -16.72 -1.55
N MET A 98 -6.66 -15.70 -2.25
CA MET A 98 -6.37 -14.32 -1.85
C MET A 98 -7.54 -13.39 -2.18
N ASP A 99 -7.71 -12.40 -1.32
CA ASP A 99 -8.68 -11.33 -1.45
C ASP A 99 -7.97 -10.01 -1.70
N ILE A 100 -8.69 -9.06 -2.25
CA ILE A 100 -8.18 -7.71 -2.42
C ILE A 100 -9.17 -6.70 -1.85
N PHE A 101 -8.66 -5.80 -1.03
CA PHE A 101 -9.39 -4.63 -0.55
C PHE A 101 -9.02 -3.43 -1.39
N PHE A 102 -10.00 -2.59 -1.69
CA PHE A 102 -9.79 -1.24 -2.21
C PHE A 102 -10.41 -0.24 -1.26
N THR A 103 -9.60 0.63 -0.68
CA THR A 103 -10.07 1.73 0.16
C THR A 103 -9.96 3.05 -0.60
N TYR A 104 -11.08 3.74 -0.74
CA TYR A 104 -11.18 5.03 -1.43
C TYR A 104 -11.24 6.16 -0.41
N TRP A 105 -10.62 7.30 -0.72
CA TRP A 105 -10.72 8.54 0.06
C TRP A 105 -10.66 9.77 -0.83
N GLY A 106 -11.57 10.74 -0.60
CA GLY A 106 -11.56 12.06 -1.23
C GLY A 106 -11.80 12.09 -2.74
N SER A 107 -11.65 10.97 -3.46
CA SER A 107 -11.84 10.87 -4.90
C SER A 107 -12.11 9.44 -5.34
N PRO A 108 -12.99 9.21 -6.33
CA PRO A 108 -13.20 7.89 -6.92
C PRO A 108 -12.03 7.43 -7.83
N TRP A 109 -11.05 8.28 -8.04
CA TRP A 109 -9.88 7.99 -8.88
C TRP A 109 -8.67 7.49 -8.10
N ILE A 110 -8.75 7.54 -6.77
CA ILE A 110 -7.65 7.17 -5.87
C ILE A 110 -8.16 6.11 -4.90
N ALA A 111 -7.52 4.95 -4.91
CA ALA A 111 -7.77 3.89 -3.96
C ALA A 111 -6.44 3.32 -3.42
N HIS A 112 -6.49 2.76 -2.24
CA HIS A 112 -5.37 2.02 -1.67
C HIS A 112 -5.72 0.52 -1.68
N PRO A 113 -5.03 -0.30 -2.47
CA PRO A 113 -5.22 -1.73 -2.46
C PRO A 113 -4.44 -2.39 -1.32
N VAL A 114 -5.07 -3.37 -0.69
CA VAL A 114 -4.46 -4.28 0.29
C VAL A 114 -4.79 -5.70 -0.14
N VAL A 115 -3.80 -6.57 -0.21
CA VAL A 115 -4.00 -7.99 -0.52
C VAL A 115 -4.04 -8.78 0.77
N SER A 116 -5.01 -9.67 0.92
CA SER A 116 -5.12 -10.58 2.05
C SER A 116 -5.07 -12.03 1.57
N PHE A 117 -4.28 -12.84 2.23
CA PHE A 117 -4.11 -14.26 1.92
C PHE A 117 -4.85 -15.10 2.94
N GLN A 118 -5.62 -16.06 2.46
CA GLN A 118 -6.37 -17.01 3.28
C GLN A 118 -5.56 -18.28 3.49
N PHE A 119 -5.41 -18.69 4.74
CA PHE A 119 -4.85 -19.95 5.17
C PHE A 119 -5.92 -20.78 5.90
N GLY A 120 -6.08 -22.04 5.52
CA GLY A 120 -7.18 -22.86 6.05
C GLY A 120 -8.54 -22.19 5.85
N ASP A 121 -9.42 -22.32 6.83
CA ASP A 121 -10.80 -21.84 6.69
C ASP A 121 -10.98 -20.38 7.14
N HIS A 122 -10.21 -19.92 8.13
CA HIS A 122 -10.49 -18.64 8.80
C HIS A 122 -9.24 -17.84 9.21
N ASP A 123 -8.05 -18.25 8.80
CA ASP A 123 -6.83 -17.49 9.09
C ASP A 123 -6.47 -16.59 7.90
N TYR A 124 -6.31 -15.30 8.17
CA TYR A 124 -6.03 -14.30 7.15
C TYR A 124 -4.84 -13.44 7.55
N ILE A 125 -4.02 -13.13 6.56
CA ILE A 125 -2.91 -12.20 6.72
C ILE A 125 -2.92 -11.17 5.60
N ALA A 126 -2.97 -9.90 5.96
CA ALA A 126 -3.04 -8.79 5.02
C ALA A 126 -1.66 -8.20 4.76
N MET A 127 -1.41 -7.82 3.52
CA MET A 127 -0.19 -7.16 3.07
C MET A 127 -0.52 -5.84 2.39
N SER A 128 -0.02 -4.76 2.97
CA SER A 128 -0.19 -3.40 2.48
C SER A 128 1.15 -2.82 2.05
N ILE A 129 1.16 -2.05 0.95
CA ILE A 129 2.35 -1.39 0.42
C ILE A 129 2.16 0.11 0.62
N GLU A 130 2.96 0.70 1.49
CA GLU A 130 2.71 2.04 2.00
C GLU A 130 3.92 2.98 1.89
N THR A 131 3.67 4.27 2.06
CA THR A 131 4.70 5.26 2.33
C THR A 131 5.14 5.13 3.78
N ARG A 132 6.43 4.97 4.04
CA ARG A 132 6.99 5.00 5.39
C ARG A 132 7.24 6.44 5.80
N LYS A 133 6.56 6.88 6.83
CA LYS A 133 6.58 8.27 7.31
C LYS A 133 7.41 8.41 8.56
N GLU A 134 8.23 9.45 8.62
CA GLU A 134 8.90 9.87 9.85
C GLU A 134 7.92 10.56 10.81
N VAL A 135 8.27 10.62 12.10
CA VAL A 135 7.48 11.34 13.11
C VAL A 135 7.29 12.79 12.67
N GLY A 136 6.03 13.24 12.71
CA GLY A 136 5.66 14.59 12.26
C GLY A 136 5.39 14.73 10.77
N GLU A 137 5.59 13.69 9.96
CA GLU A 137 5.25 13.73 8.54
C GLU A 137 3.78 13.42 8.29
N VAL A 138 3.21 14.14 7.32
CA VAL A 138 1.86 13.92 6.80
C VAL A 138 1.95 13.50 5.34
N TYR A 139 1.09 12.57 4.94
CA TYR A 139 1.04 12.12 3.55
C TYR A 139 0.74 13.27 2.59
N SER A 140 1.49 13.33 1.50
CA SER A 140 1.28 14.22 0.38
C SER A 140 1.55 13.48 -0.93
N ALA A 141 0.55 13.42 -1.80
CA ALA A 141 0.71 12.80 -3.12
C ALA A 141 1.83 13.46 -3.94
N VAL A 142 1.96 14.79 -3.86
CA VAL A 142 3.03 15.53 -4.56
C VAL A 142 4.41 15.12 -4.05
N ARG A 143 4.60 14.97 -2.74
CA ARG A 143 5.87 14.50 -2.16
C ARG A 143 6.20 13.07 -2.57
N GLY A 144 5.17 12.24 -2.80
CA GLY A 144 5.33 10.88 -3.27
C GLY A 144 5.96 10.73 -4.67
N PHE A 145 6.07 11.81 -5.47
CA PHE A 145 6.81 11.79 -6.74
C PHE A 145 8.34 12.02 -6.56
N PHE A 146 8.73 12.50 -5.38
CA PHE A 146 10.10 12.93 -5.15
C PHE A 146 10.68 12.19 -3.95
N ARG A 147 11.66 11.38 -4.02
CA ARG A 147 12.42 10.67 -2.95
C ARG A 147 12.20 11.25 -1.53
N TYR A 148 10.95 11.32 -1.09
CA TYR A 148 10.53 11.91 0.18
C TYR A 148 10.14 10.85 1.19
N TYR A 149 9.46 9.80 0.74
CA TYR A 149 9.05 8.67 1.58
C TYR A 149 9.80 7.42 1.17
N GLU A 150 10.24 6.63 2.13
CA GLU A 150 10.64 5.26 1.89
C GLU A 150 9.43 4.37 1.64
N LEU A 151 9.66 3.31 0.90
CA LEU A 151 8.69 2.26 0.65
C LEU A 151 8.69 1.27 1.82
N ILE A 152 7.53 0.94 2.36
CA ILE A 152 7.36 -0.13 3.33
C ILE A 152 6.29 -1.12 2.87
N TYR A 153 6.52 -2.39 3.14
CA TYR A 153 5.52 -3.45 3.08
C TYR A 153 5.12 -3.79 4.51
N THR A 154 3.89 -3.48 4.86
CA THR A 154 3.31 -3.82 6.15
C THR A 154 2.60 -5.16 6.03
N VAL A 155 3.01 -6.13 6.82
CA VAL A 155 2.28 -7.39 7.03
C VAL A 155 1.47 -7.21 8.31
N SER A 156 0.17 -7.45 8.26
CA SER A 156 -0.71 -7.13 9.39
C SER A 156 -1.92 -8.06 9.49
N ASP A 157 -2.49 -8.10 10.69
CA ASP A 157 -3.84 -8.64 10.89
C ASP A 157 -4.87 -7.76 10.16
N GLU A 158 -5.95 -8.35 9.63
CA GLU A 158 -7.04 -7.57 9.04
C GLU A 158 -7.72 -6.66 10.07
N ARG A 159 -7.77 -7.07 11.34
CA ARG A 159 -8.26 -6.23 12.45
C ARG A 159 -7.40 -4.98 12.69
N ASP A 160 -6.18 -4.97 12.21
CA ASP A 160 -5.35 -3.76 12.18
C ASP A 160 -5.64 -2.95 10.91
N VAL A 161 -5.18 -3.41 9.76
CA VAL A 161 -5.11 -2.61 8.55
C VAL A 161 -6.48 -2.28 7.94
N VAL A 162 -7.46 -3.19 8.04
CA VAL A 162 -8.82 -2.96 7.53
C VAL A 162 -9.62 -2.15 8.53
N ARG A 163 -9.62 -2.54 9.82
CA ARG A 163 -10.36 -1.85 10.87
C ARG A 163 -9.92 -0.39 11.06
N LEU A 164 -8.63 -0.09 10.92
CA LEU A 164 -8.14 1.29 10.91
C LEU A 164 -8.91 2.15 9.89
N ARG A 165 -9.11 1.63 8.69
CA ARG A 165 -9.73 2.33 7.57
C ARG A 165 -11.23 2.44 7.68
N THR A 166 -11.88 1.37 8.14
CA THR A 166 -13.35 1.27 8.19
C THR A 166 -13.97 1.87 9.45
N ASN A 167 -13.25 1.83 10.59
CA ASN A 167 -13.78 2.19 11.90
C ASN A 167 -13.22 3.50 12.46
N TYR A 168 -11.97 3.86 12.12
CA TYR A 168 -11.27 4.98 12.77
C TYR A 168 -10.99 6.15 11.82
N ARG A 169 -10.62 5.89 10.55
CA ARG A 169 -10.42 6.95 9.57
C ARG A 169 -11.75 7.44 9.02
N LYS A 170 -11.87 8.77 8.91
CA LYS A 170 -13.08 9.39 8.40
C LYS A 170 -13.01 9.59 6.89
N GLY A 171 -14.13 9.29 6.20
CA GLY A 171 -14.23 9.49 4.75
C GLY A 171 -13.49 8.44 3.92
N GLU A 172 -13.04 7.35 4.53
CA GLU A 172 -12.54 6.18 3.81
C GLU A 172 -13.67 5.15 3.62
N GLU A 173 -13.81 4.66 2.39
CA GLU A 173 -14.80 3.65 1.99
C GLU A 173 -14.06 2.42 1.46
N SER A 174 -14.23 1.28 2.13
CA SER A 174 -13.50 0.04 1.84
C SER A 174 -14.39 -1.01 1.21
N TYR A 175 -13.86 -1.65 0.18
CA TYR A 175 -14.53 -2.70 -0.60
C TYR A 175 -13.65 -3.94 -0.57
N LEU A 176 -14.26 -5.11 -0.40
CA LEU A 176 -13.60 -6.41 -0.33
C LEU A 176 -14.06 -7.29 -1.47
N PHE A 177 -13.10 -7.82 -2.24
CA PHE A 177 -13.35 -8.69 -3.38
C PHE A 177 -12.55 -9.98 -3.23
N HIS A 178 -13.24 -11.12 -3.42
CA HIS A 178 -12.59 -12.42 -3.57
C HIS A 178 -12.03 -12.57 -4.99
N THR A 179 -10.76 -12.98 -5.11
CA THR A 179 -10.14 -13.22 -6.41
C THR A 179 -10.31 -14.67 -6.85
N LEU A 180 -10.33 -14.91 -8.17
CA LEU A 180 -10.33 -16.26 -8.73
C LEU A 180 -8.91 -16.86 -8.84
N ALA A 181 -7.97 -16.31 -8.10
CA ALA A 181 -6.62 -16.86 -8.03
C ALA A 181 -6.62 -18.28 -7.46
N THR A 182 -5.99 -19.21 -8.18
CA THR A 182 -5.81 -20.57 -7.66
C THR A 182 -4.92 -20.59 -6.42
N PRO A 183 -5.00 -21.60 -5.55
CA PRO A 183 -4.09 -21.74 -4.40
C PRO A 183 -2.61 -21.67 -4.80
N GLU A 184 -2.23 -22.22 -5.95
CA GLU A 184 -0.86 -22.18 -6.47
C GLU A 184 -0.44 -20.77 -6.82
N HIS A 185 -1.34 -19.99 -7.46
CA HIS A 185 -1.09 -18.59 -7.79
C HIS A 185 -1.01 -17.73 -6.52
N ALA A 186 -1.92 -17.92 -5.57
CA ALA A 186 -1.89 -17.24 -4.28
C ALA A 186 -0.60 -17.53 -3.51
N ARG A 187 -0.15 -18.82 -3.51
CA ARG A 187 1.12 -19.23 -2.90
C ARG A 187 2.32 -18.56 -3.57
N ALA A 188 2.38 -18.53 -4.90
CA ALA A 188 3.45 -17.89 -5.64
C ALA A 188 3.51 -16.39 -5.35
N THR A 189 2.35 -15.72 -5.35
CA THR A 189 2.21 -14.31 -5.03
C THR A 189 2.65 -14.03 -3.59
N PHE A 190 2.22 -14.83 -2.63
CA PHE A 190 2.63 -14.71 -1.23
C PHE A 190 4.15 -14.81 -1.06
N LEU A 191 4.77 -15.83 -1.69
CA LEU A 191 6.24 -15.97 -1.67
C LEU A 191 6.96 -14.78 -2.31
N ASN A 192 6.40 -14.20 -3.37
CA ASN A 192 6.95 -12.99 -3.98
C ASN A 192 6.91 -11.80 -3.02
N TYR A 193 5.82 -11.63 -2.25
CA TYR A 193 5.73 -10.64 -1.18
C TYR A 193 6.80 -10.88 -0.11
N LEU A 194 6.98 -12.11 0.36
CA LEU A 194 7.98 -12.44 1.39
C LEU A 194 9.41 -12.15 0.92
N LYS A 195 9.73 -12.51 -0.32
CA LYS A 195 11.03 -12.17 -0.92
C LYS A 195 11.23 -10.66 -1.01
N LYS A 196 10.18 -9.92 -1.35
CA LYS A 196 10.25 -8.46 -1.48
C LYS A 196 10.40 -7.77 -0.12
N ILE A 197 9.67 -8.18 0.93
CA ILE A 197 9.85 -7.63 2.29
C ILE A 197 11.27 -7.87 2.79
N ASN A 198 11.82 -9.08 2.61
CA ASN A 198 13.19 -9.39 2.99
C ASN A 198 14.22 -8.54 2.22
N ARG A 199 13.96 -8.31 0.93
CA ARG A 199 14.80 -7.43 0.11
C ARG A 199 14.78 -5.98 0.62
N ILE A 200 13.59 -5.42 0.90
CA ILE A 200 13.46 -4.04 1.37
C ILE A 200 14.06 -3.84 2.76
N ARG A 201 13.95 -4.84 3.64
CA ARG A 201 14.65 -4.82 4.93
C ARG A 201 16.16 -4.64 4.76
N ASN A 202 16.76 -5.33 3.79
CA ASN A 202 18.20 -5.30 3.57
C ASN A 202 18.64 -4.14 2.65
N ARG A 203 17.75 -3.72 1.74
CA ARG A 203 18.00 -2.66 0.75
C ARG A 203 16.74 -1.79 0.65
N PRO A 204 16.63 -0.75 1.49
CA PRO A 204 15.50 0.15 1.46
C PRO A 204 15.35 0.80 0.08
N GLU A 205 14.13 1.10 -0.30
CA GLU A 205 13.76 1.69 -1.58
C GLU A 205 12.90 2.95 -1.34
N TRP A 206 12.98 3.90 -2.27
CA TRP A 206 12.08 5.04 -2.27
C TRP A 206 10.69 4.64 -2.76
N TYR A 207 9.65 5.09 -2.08
CA TYR A 207 8.31 5.12 -2.65
C TYR A 207 8.29 6.12 -3.82
N ASN A 208 7.57 5.78 -4.88
CA ASN A 208 7.32 6.70 -5.98
C ASN A 208 5.89 6.51 -6.49
N ALA A 209 5.10 7.60 -6.49
CA ALA A 209 3.68 7.57 -6.83
C ALA A 209 3.37 7.07 -8.25
N LEU A 210 4.34 7.07 -9.18
CA LEU A 210 4.15 6.56 -10.54
C LEU A 210 4.72 5.14 -10.75
N THR A 211 5.93 4.90 -10.25
CA THR A 211 6.71 3.73 -10.67
C THR A 211 6.90 2.70 -9.57
N ASN A 212 6.72 3.08 -8.30
CA ASN A 212 6.95 2.22 -7.13
C ASN A 212 5.89 2.51 -6.05
N ASN A 213 4.61 2.40 -6.43
CA ASN A 213 3.46 2.59 -5.57
C ASN A 213 2.79 1.24 -5.20
N CYS A 214 1.71 1.28 -4.43
CA CYS A 214 0.98 0.09 -4.00
C CYS A 214 0.49 -0.75 -5.18
N THR A 215 -0.18 -0.15 -6.17
CA THR A 215 -0.80 -0.88 -7.28
C THR A 215 0.22 -1.47 -8.25
N THR A 216 1.27 -0.69 -8.62
CA THR A 216 2.33 -1.19 -9.51
C THR A 216 3.11 -2.35 -8.89
N ASN A 217 3.34 -2.31 -7.57
CA ASN A 217 4.02 -3.41 -6.87
C ASN A 217 3.11 -4.65 -6.74
N ILE A 218 1.81 -4.48 -6.44
CA ILE A 218 0.87 -5.61 -6.37
C ILE A 218 0.80 -6.31 -7.73
N ALA A 219 0.60 -5.57 -8.83
CA ALA A 219 0.57 -6.13 -10.17
C ALA A 219 1.87 -6.89 -10.51
N ALA A 220 3.04 -6.32 -10.19
CA ALA A 220 4.33 -6.97 -10.40
C ALA A 220 4.49 -8.26 -9.59
N LEU A 221 4.03 -8.29 -8.34
CA LEU A 221 4.14 -9.46 -7.45
C LEU A 221 3.17 -10.58 -7.83
N ALA A 222 2.00 -10.22 -8.36
CA ALA A 222 1.03 -11.18 -8.91
C ALA A 222 1.41 -11.70 -10.31
N GLY A 223 2.45 -11.14 -10.94
CA GLY A 223 2.87 -11.55 -12.30
C GLY A 223 1.98 -10.98 -13.41
N GLU A 224 1.18 -9.94 -13.10
CA GLU A 224 0.25 -9.33 -14.03
C GLU A 224 0.94 -8.36 -14.99
N PRO A 225 0.43 -8.21 -16.25
CA PRO A 225 0.96 -7.22 -17.18
C PRO A 225 0.76 -5.79 -16.65
N GLN A 226 1.84 -5.03 -16.59
CA GLN A 226 1.86 -3.70 -15.95
C GLN A 226 1.22 -2.58 -16.80
N TRP A 227 0.82 -2.85 -18.04
CA TRP A 227 0.39 -1.84 -19.01
C TRP A 227 -1.13 -1.66 -19.06
N ASP A 228 -1.72 -1.26 -17.94
CA ASP A 228 -3.07 -0.70 -17.92
C ASP A 228 -2.98 0.64 -17.16
N TRP A 229 -3.49 1.73 -17.77
CA TRP A 229 -3.51 3.04 -17.14
C TRP A 229 -4.25 3.05 -15.79
N ARG A 230 -5.17 2.09 -15.60
CA ARG A 230 -5.94 1.90 -14.36
C ARG A 230 -5.07 1.37 -13.21
N VAL A 231 -3.92 0.78 -13.52
CA VAL A 231 -2.90 0.44 -12.52
C VAL A 231 -2.22 1.71 -11.98
N LEU A 232 -2.11 2.75 -12.80
CA LEU A 232 -1.56 4.05 -12.38
C LEU A 232 -2.60 4.91 -11.65
N LEU A 233 -3.84 4.96 -12.19
CA LEU A 233 -4.99 5.61 -11.57
C LEU A 233 -5.83 4.55 -10.85
N ASN A 234 -5.35 4.09 -9.71
CA ASN A 234 -5.78 2.87 -9.02
C ASN A 234 -7.23 2.85 -8.52
N GLY A 235 -7.93 3.98 -8.57
CA GLY A 235 -9.37 4.04 -8.25
C GLY A 235 -10.29 3.33 -9.27
N ARG A 236 -9.73 2.80 -10.37
CA ARG A 236 -10.45 1.98 -11.36
C ARG A 236 -9.92 0.55 -11.43
N ALA A 237 -9.03 0.17 -10.52
CA ALA A 237 -8.41 -1.15 -10.53
C ALA A 237 -9.43 -2.26 -10.19
N ASP A 238 -10.42 -2.00 -9.34
CA ASP A 238 -11.52 -2.92 -9.05
C ASP A 238 -12.36 -3.22 -10.31
N GLN A 239 -12.70 -2.20 -11.09
CA GLN A 239 -13.41 -2.38 -12.35
C GLN A 239 -12.55 -3.12 -13.39
N MET A 240 -11.25 -2.85 -13.42
CA MET A 240 -10.30 -3.57 -14.29
C MET A 240 -10.28 -5.06 -13.99
N LEU A 241 -10.16 -5.44 -12.71
CA LEU A 241 -10.16 -6.85 -12.29
C LEU A 241 -11.51 -7.52 -12.60
N TYR A 242 -12.63 -6.81 -12.42
CA TYR A 242 -13.95 -7.30 -12.79
C TYR A 242 -14.06 -7.58 -14.31
N GLU A 243 -13.64 -6.63 -15.15
CA GLU A 243 -13.70 -6.76 -16.62
C GLU A 243 -12.79 -7.87 -17.16
N ARG A 244 -11.68 -8.16 -16.46
CA ARG A 244 -10.78 -9.27 -16.78
C ARG A 244 -11.33 -10.63 -16.35
N GLY A 245 -12.34 -10.66 -15.48
CA GLY A 245 -12.85 -11.89 -14.91
C GLY A 245 -11.98 -12.46 -13.78
N ASP A 246 -11.18 -11.62 -13.12
CA ASP A 246 -10.28 -12.02 -12.04
C ASP A 246 -10.98 -12.12 -10.68
N LEU A 247 -12.26 -11.69 -10.59
CA LEU A 247 -13.03 -11.61 -9.34
C LEU A 247 -14.19 -12.60 -9.34
N ALA A 248 -14.49 -13.17 -8.18
CA ALA A 248 -15.63 -14.05 -7.94
C ALA A 248 -16.92 -13.21 -7.80
N THR A 249 -17.55 -12.88 -8.91
CA THR A 249 -18.64 -11.88 -8.98
C THR A 249 -20.03 -12.41 -8.63
N GLY A 250 -20.22 -13.74 -8.55
CA GLY A 250 -21.54 -14.35 -8.44
C GLY A 250 -22.46 -14.00 -9.63
N ASN A 251 -21.90 -13.68 -10.80
CA ASN A 251 -22.60 -13.23 -12.00
C ASN A 251 -23.34 -11.88 -11.85
N LEU A 252 -23.01 -11.07 -10.85
CA LEU A 252 -23.61 -9.77 -10.64
C LEU A 252 -23.02 -8.73 -11.61
N PRO A 253 -23.82 -7.78 -12.12
CA PRO A 253 -23.30 -6.58 -12.79
C PRO A 253 -22.39 -5.79 -11.85
N PHE A 254 -21.35 -5.13 -12.39
CA PHE A 254 -20.31 -4.47 -11.60
C PHE A 254 -20.86 -3.52 -10.53
N ALA A 255 -21.87 -2.72 -10.84
CA ALA A 255 -22.43 -1.77 -9.86
C ALA A 255 -23.02 -2.48 -8.63
N GLN A 256 -23.80 -3.57 -8.84
CA GLN A 256 -24.37 -4.37 -7.75
C GLN A 256 -23.31 -5.16 -7.00
N PHE A 257 -22.34 -5.72 -7.73
CA PHE A 257 -21.20 -6.42 -7.13
C PHE A 257 -20.39 -5.50 -6.23
N LYS A 258 -20.06 -4.27 -6.70
CA LYS A 258 -19.35 -3.27 -5.91
C LYS A 258 -20.13 -2.82 -4.68
N GLU A 259 -21.45 -2.66 -4.79
CA GLU A 259 -22.30 -2.32 -3.65
C GLU A 259 -22.25 -3.41 -2.57
N GLN A 260 -22.35 -4.69 -2.96
CA GLN A 260 -22.21 -5.81 -2.02
C GLN A 260 -20.81 -5.95 -1.44
N ALA A 261 -19.78 -5.55 -2.18
CA ALA A 261 -18.40 -5.57 -1.71
C ALA A 261 -18.08 -4.52 -0.65
N HIS A 262 -18.95 -3.52 -0.44
CA HIS A 262 -18.75 -2.46 0.54
C HIS A 262 -18.82 -2.98 1.98
N ILE A 263 -17.73 -2.90 2.74
CA ILE A 263 -17.59 -3.58 4.03
C ILE A 263 -17.67 -2.67 5.27
N ASN A 264 -17.71 -1.33 5.13
CA ASN A 264 -17.61 -0.43 6.29
C ASN A 264 -18.65 -0.69 7.38
N ALA A 265 -19.90 -0.99 7.01
CA ALA A 265 -20.95 -1.29 7.99
C ALA A 265 -20.68 -2.61 8.74
N ALA A 266 -20.30 -3.67 8.01
CA ALA A 266 -19.97 -4.97 8.58
C ALA A 266 -18.73 -4.91 9.47
N ALA A 267 -17.69 -4.19 9.04
CA ALA A 267 -16.47 -4.00 9.80
C ALA A 267 -16.71 -3.22 11.11
N ARG A 268 -17.55 -2.17 11.06
CA ARG A 268 -17.97 -1.46 12.29
C ARG A 268 -18.76 -2.35 13.23
N ALA A 269 -19.66 -3.18 12.71
CA ALA A 269 -20.44 -4.12 13.50
C ALA A 269 -19.59 -5.25 14.08
N ALA A 270 -18.52 -5.66 13.38
CA ALA A 270 -17.57 -6.65 13.87
C ALA A 270 -16.67 -6.09 14.97
N GLY A 271 -16.29 -4.80 14.92
CA GLY A 271 -15.44 -4.17 15.92
C GLY A 271 -14.07 -4.84 16.03
N ASP A 272 -13.72 -5.32 17.22
CA ASP A 272 -12.50 -6.06 17.54
C ASP A 272 -12.71 -7.58 17.72
N ASP A 273 -13.85 -8.07 17.25
CA ASP A 273 -14.20 -9.49 17.32
C ASP A 273 -13.05 -10.35 16.74
N PRO A 274 -12.64 -11.44 17.40
CA PRO A 274 -11.67 -12.40 16.85
C PRO A 274 -12.06 -12.94 15.46
N ASP A 275 -13.36 -13.06 15.20
CA ASP A 275 -13.92 -13.49 13.92
C ASP A 275 -14.11 -12.36 12.90
N PHE A 276 -13.47 -11.21 13.08
CA PHE A 276 -13.59 -10.03 12.21
C PHE A 276 -13.48 -10.38 10.73
N SER A 277 -12.45 -11.14 10.35
CA SER A 277 -12.17 -11.52 8.96
C SER A 277 -13.30 -12.34 8.34
N ARG A 278 -13.89 -13.25 9.08
CA ARG A 278 -15.07 -14.02 8.65
C ARG A 278 -16.30 -13.10 8.53
N ARG A 279 -16.54 -12.27 9.53
CA ARG A 279 -17.75 -11.40 9.60
C ARG A 279 -17.81 -10.37 8.48
N ILE A 280 -16.67 -9.83 8.05
CA ILE A 280 -16.65 -8.87 6.93
C ILE A 280 -16.89 -9.54 5.57
N ARG A 281 -16.86 -10.89 5.48
CA ARG A 281 -17.10 -11.68 4.26
C ARG A 281 -18.52 -12.24 4.19
N GLU A 282 -19.18 -12.40 5.30
CA GLU A 282 -20.51 -13.02 5.38
C GLU A 282 -21.54 -12.37 4.46
N GLY A 283 -22.25 -13.20 3.66
CA GLY A 283 -23.34 -12.79 2.80
C GLY A 283 -22.93 -11.94 1.58
N ARG A 284 -21.63 -11.92 1.25
CA ARG A 284 -21.12 -11.18 0.09
C ARG A 284 -20.93 -12.09 -1.11
N ALA A 285 -21.08 -11.51 -2.29
CA ALA A 285 -20.84 -12.23 -3.52
C ALA A 285 -19.38 -12.69 -3.61
N GLY A 286 -19.19 -13.95 -3.94
CA GLY A 286 -17.86 -14.56 -4.10
C GLY A 286 -17.29 -15.22 -2.84
N PHE A 287 -17.95 -15.09 -1.65
CA PHE A 287 -17.49 -15.68 -0.38
C PHE A 287 -18.41 -16.81 0.08
#